data_8b61e833048c9e076e1d9d00afc2e19a
#
_entry.id   8b61e833048c9e076e1d9d00afc2e19a
#
_cell.length_a   1.000
_cell.length_b   1.000
_cell.length_c   1.000
_cell.angle_alpha   90.00
_cell.angle_beta   90.00
_cell.angle_gamma   90.00
#
_symmetry.space_group_name_H-M   'P 1'
#
loop_
_entity.id
_entity.type
_entity.pdbx_description
1 polymer ?
#
loop_
_entity_poly.entity_id
_entity_poly.type
_entity_poly.pdbx_seq_one_letter_code
_entity_poly.pdbx_strand_id
1 'polypeptide(L)'
;FQAYNLIPVLSAHENIEYIMLLQGVPKLNRQARVLEMLGLVGLKGLGHRRPAELSGGQQQRVAVARAMASKPDIILADEPTANLDSKTGAELLDLMRQLNAELGLTFLFSTHDQMIMARAQRLVHIKDGVVEQDEVR
;
A
#
# COMPACT_ATOMS: atom_id res chain seq x y z
N PHE A 1 4.51 6.39 -0.09
CA PHE A 1 3.88 6.80 1.18
C PHE A 1 4.74 6.36 2.36
N GLN A 2 4.86 7.22 3.36
CA GLN A 2 5.57 6.97 4.61
C GLN A 2 4.59 7.24 5.77
N ALA A 3 4.70 6.51 6.89
CA ALA A 3 3.91 6.73 8.10
C ALA A 3 2.39 6.82 7.87
N TYR A 4 1.85 5.93 7.04
CA TYR A 4 0.43 5.78 6.71
C TYR A 4 -0.21 6.94 5.94
N ASN A 5 0.05 8.20 6.28
CA ASN A 5 -0.48 9.41 5.65
C ASN A 5 -2.02 9.39 5.41
N LEU A 6 -2.77 8.75 6.30
CA LEU A 6 -4.22 8.76 6.25
C LEU A 6 -4.76 10.07 6.80
N ILE A 7 -5.89 10.52 6.25
CA ILE A 7 -6.60 11.69 6.74
C ILE A 7 -7.37 11.28 8.02
N PRO A 8 -7.01 11.83 9.21
CA PRO A 8 -7.48 11.30 10.49
C PRO A 8 -8.99 11.40 10.70
N VAL A 9 -9.63 12.41 10.11
CA VAL A 9 -11.07 12.68 10.27
C VAL A 9 -11.93 11.86 9.30
N LEU A 10 -11.32 11.22 8.30
CA LEU A 10 -12.00 10.37 7.34
C LEU A 10 -11.94 8.90 7.78
N SER A 11 -12.99 8.14 7.46
CA SER A 11 -12.99 6.69 7.62
C SER A 11 -12.00 6.02 6.64
N ALA A 12 -11.75 4.72 6.84
CA ALA A 12 -10.98 3.93 5.88
C ALA A 12 -11.60 3.98 4.48
N HIS A 13 -12.93 3.82 4.40
CA HIS A 13 -13.69 3.94 3.15
C HIS A 13 -13.44 5.31 2.48
N GLU A 14 -13.61 6.40 3.20
CA GLU A 14 -13.44 7.76 2.69
C GLU A 14 -11.99 8.06 2.28
N ASN A 15 -11.00 7.54 3.03
CA ASN A 15 -9.59 7.66 2.66
C ASN A 15 -9.30 7.00 1.31
N ILE A 16 -9.86 5.83 1.06
CA ILE A 16 -9.68 5.10 -0.22
C ILE A 16 -10.45 5.79 -1.34
N GLU A 17 -11.66 6.28 -1.05
CA GLU A 17 -12.55 6.92 -2.02
C GLU A 17 -12.02 8.27 -2.52
N TYR A 18 -11.31 9.00 -1.67
CA TYR A 18 -11.00 10.42 -1.86
C TYR A 18 -10.32 10.74 -3.20
N ILE A 19 -9.33 9.94 -3.63
CA ILE A 19 -8.66 10.16 -4.91
C ILE A 19 -9.62 10.00 -6.11
N MET A 20 -10.51 9.02 -6.05
CA MET A 20 -11.50 8.79 -7.10
C MET A 20 -12.55 9.90 -7.14
N LEU A 21 -12.91 10.47 -5.97
CA LEU A 21 -13.77 11.65 -5.90
C LEU A 21 -13.14 12.83 -6.64
N LEU A 22 -11.86 13.09 -6.41
CA LEU A 22 -11.13 14.16 -7.10
C LEU A 22 -10.98 13.91 -8.61
N GLN A 23 -10.96 12.65 -9.04
CA GLN A 23 -10.93 12.25 -10.45
C GLN A 23 -12.31 12.29 -11.13
N GLY A 24 -13.36 12.67 -10.41
CA GLY A 24 -14.71 12.75 -10.95
C GLY A 24 -15.39 11.40 -11.22
N VAL A 25 -14.91 10.32 -10.59
CA VAL A 25 -15.54 8.99 -10.72
C VAL A 25 -16.94 9.01 -10.11
N PRO A 26 -17.98 8.47 -10.80
CA PRO A 26 -19.35 8.43 -10.29
C PRO A 26 -19.45 7.71 -8.94
N LYS A 27 -20.34 8.17 -8.06
CA LYS A 27 -20.48 7.68 -6.68
C LYS A 27 -20.65 6.16 -6.58
N LEU A 28 -21.50 5.56 -7.39
CA LEU A 28 -21.72 4.10 -7.35
C LEU A 28 -20.45 3.33 -7.73
N ASN A 29 -19.71 3.81 -8.70
CA ASN A 29 -18.44 3.21 -9.12
C ASN A 29 -17.36 3.35 -8.03
N ARG A 30 -17.29 4.51 -7.37
CA ARG A 30 -16.39 4.72 -6.23
C ARG A 30 -16.68 3.76 -5.10
N GLN A 31 -17.94 3.64 -4.69
CA GLN A 31 -18.36 2.75 -3.59
C GLN A 31 -18.03 1.29 -3.89
N ALA A 32 -18.34 0.82 -5.10
CA ALA A 32 -18.02 -0.54 -5.53
C ALA A 32 -16.51 -0.79 -5.50
N ARG A 33 -15.70 0.16 -5.98
CA ARG A 33 -14.25 0.07 -6.01
C ARG A 33 -13.65 0.06 -4.62
N VAL A 34 -14.15 0.88 -3.69
CA VAL A 34 -13.69 0.88 -2.30
C VAL A 34 -13.94 -0.47 -1.63
N LEU A 35 -15.12 -1.05 -1.80
CA LEU A 35 -15.44 -2.37 -1.24
C LEU A 35 -14.52 -3.46 -1.81
N GLU A 36 -14.24 -3.42 -3.10
CA GLU A 36 -13.26 -4.31 -3.75
C GLU A 36 -11.88 -4.15 -3.14
N MET A 37 -11.40 -2.92 -2.98
CA MET A 37 -10.07 -2.63 -2.41
C MET A 37 -9.95 -3.09 -0.95
N LEU A 38 -10.96 -2.83 -0.13
CA LEU A 38 -11.01 -3.30 1.26
C LEU A 38 -10.98 -4.83 1.34
N GLY A 39 -11.65 -5.52 0.44
CA GLY A 39 -11.60 -6.98 0.33
C GLY A 39 -10.21 -7.49 -0.02
N LEU A 40 -9.54 -6.89 -1.00
CA LEU A 40 -8.21 -7.27 -1.45
C LEU A 40 -7.14 -7.13 -0.36
N VAL A 41 -7.24 -6.12 0.50
CA VAL A 41 -6.28 -5.90 1.59
C VAL A 41 -6.70 -6.55 2.92
N GLY A 42 -7.76 -7.37 2.93
CA GLY A 42 -8.19 -8.10 4.12
C GLY A 42 -8.88 -7.24 5.17
N LEU A 43 -9.51 -6.13 4.79
CA LEU A 43 -10.20 -5.20 5.69
C LEU A 43 -11.71 -5.14 5.43
N LYS A 44 -12.30 -6.19 4.89
CA LYS A 44 -13.74 -6.28 4.67
C LYS A 44 -14.51 -6.02 5.98
N GLY A 45 -15.50 -5.12 5.93
CA GLY A 45 -16.30 -4.75 7.09
C GLY A 45 -15.68 -3.67 8.00
N LEU A 46 -14.46 -3.22 7.73
CA LEU A 46 -13.77 -2.19 8.51
C LEU A 46 -13.76 -0.80 7.87
N GLY A 47 -14.46 -0.61 6.76
CA GLY A 47 -14.48 0.66 6.03
C GLY A 47 -14.99 1.85 6.82
N HIS A 48 -15.87 1.64 7.81
CA HIS A 48 -16.42 2.69 8.66
C HIS A 48 -15.46 3.21 9.74
N ARG A 49 -14.38 2.48 10.03
CA ARG A 49 -13.41 2.86 11.07
C ARG A 49 -12.51 4.00 10.60
N ARG A 50 -12.20 4.90 11.54
CA ARG A 50 -11.19 5.95 11.35
C ARG A 50 -9.79 5.43 11.67
N PRO A 51 -8.72 6.09 11.21
CA PRO A 51 -7.35 5.66 11.46
C PRO A 51 -7.05 5.38 12.94
N ALA A 52 -7.54 6.20 13.87
CA ALA A 52 -7.35 5.99 15.31
C ALA A 52 -7.96 4.69 15.85
N GLU A 53 -8.91 4.10 15.14
CA GLU A 53 -9.60 2.84 15.50
C GLU A 53 -8.98 1.62 14.80
N LEU A 54 -7.88 1.81 14.06
CA LEU A 54 -7.18 0.78 13.30
C LEU A 54 -5.77 0.56 13.88
N SER A 55 -5.29 -0.69 13.84
CA SER A 55 -3.89 -0.98 14.13
C SER A 55 -2.95 -0.36 13.09
N GLY A 56 -1.66 -0.26 13.38
CA GLY A 56 -0.67 0.24 12.43
C GLY A 56 -0.66 -0.55 11.12
N GLY A 57 -0.71 -1.88 11.20
CA GLY A 57 -0.79 -2.75 10.03
C GLY A 57 -2.08 -2.56 9.22
N GLN A 58 -3.22 -2.37 9.90
CA GLN A 58 -4.48 -2.06 9.23
C GLN A 58 -4.45 -0.69 8.55
N GLN A 59 -3.89 0.33 9.20
CA GLN A 59 -3.70 1.66 8.59
C GLN A 59 -2.83 1.57 7.33
N GLN A 60 -1.75 0.80 7.37
CA GLN A 60 -0.88 0.60 6.21
C GLN A 60 -1.61 -0.14 5.07
N ARG A 61 -2.45 -1.11 5.38
CA ARG A 61 -3.31 -1.79 4.39
C ARG A 61 -4.32 -0.82 3.75
N VAL A 62 -4.88 0.11 4.51
CA VAL A 62 -5.73 1.19 3.97
C VAL A 62 -4.94 2.07 3.01
N ALA A 63 -3.70 2.43 3.35
CA ALA A 63 -2.82 3.21 2.47
C ALA A 63 -2.52 2.49 1.15
N VAL A 64 -2.27 1.17 1.19
CA VAL A 64 -2.12 0.34 -0.02
C VAL A 64 -3.41 0.33 -0.84
N ALA A 65 -4.55 0.10 -0.22
CA ALA A 65 -5.85 0.11 -0.89
C ALA A 65 -6.15 1.45 -1.55
N ARG A 66 -5.86 2.55 -0.87
CA ARG A 66 -5.98 3.92 -1.43
C ARG A 66 -5.10 4.10 -2.67
N ALA A 67 -3.86 3.65 -2.62
CA ALA A 67 -2.95 3.72 -3.76
C ALA A 67 -3.46 2.91 -4.95
N MET A 68 -4.04 1.73 -4.71
CA MET A 68 -4.59 0.84 -5.75
C MET A 68 -5.91 1.34 -6.35
N ALA A 69 -6.68 2.14 -5.61
CA ALA A 69 -8.02 2.57 -6.02
C ALA A 69 -8.04 3.31 -7.35
N SER A 70 -7.01 4.10 -7.65
CA SER A 70 -6.84 4.84 -8.90
C SER A 70 -6.39 3.99 -10.09
N LYS A 71 -6.21 2.68 -9.92
CA LYS A 71 -5.72 1.72 -10.93
C LYS A 71 -4.35 2.13 -11.53
N PRO A 72 -3.32 2.34 -10.70
CA PRO A 72 -1.99 2.69 -11.17
C PRO A 72 -1.28 1.48 -11.79
N ASP A 73 -0.29 1.74 -12.66
CA ASP A 73 0.62 0.69 -13.15
C ASP A 73 1.75 0.41 -12.14
N ILE A 74 2.13 1.44 -11.37
CA ILE A 74 3.21 1.37 -10.37
C ILE A 74 2.75 2.00 -9.06
N ILE A 75 3.05 1.34 -7.95
CA ILE A 75 2.88 1.88 -6.59
C ILE A 75 4.26 2.12 -5.99
N LEU A 76 4.49 3.36 -5.55
CA LEU A 76 5.71 3.76 -4.86
C LEU A 76 5.50 3.66 -3.36
N ALA A 77 6.38 2.96 -2.66
CA ALA A 77 6.35 2.80 -1.22
C ALA A 77 7.69 3.16 -0.60
N ASP A 78 7.70 4.21 0.21
CA ASP A 78 8.86 4.66 0.95
C ASP A 78 8.79 4.12 2.38
N GLU A 79 9.75 3.26 2.74
CA GLU A 79 9.85 2.58 4.04
C GLU A 79 8.52 1.99 4.55
N PRO A 80 7.83 1.12 3.79
CA PRO A 80 6.46 0.73 4.09
C PRO A 80 6.29 -0.08 5.38
N THR A 81 7.37 -0.63 5.93
CA THR A 81 7.39 -1.43 7.17
C THR A 81 7.98 -0.70 8.37
N ALA A 82 8.43 0.56 8.23
CA ALA A 82 9.21 1.26 9.23
C ALA A 82 8.54 1.37 10.62
N ASN A 83 7.20 1.47 10.67
CA ASN A 83 6.43 1.62 11.90
C ASN A 83 5.70 0.34 12.32
N LEU A 84 6.06 -0.81 11.74
CA LEU A 84 5.45 -2.10 12.00
C LEU A 84 6.41 -3.03 12.73
N ASP A 85 5.88 -3.88 13.60
CA ASP A 85 6.63 -5.02 14.11
C ASP A 85 6.96 -6.00 12.97
N SER A 86 7.97 -6.85 13.18
CA SER A 86 8.49 -7.75 12.13
C SER A 86 7.43 -8.69 11.55
N LYS A 87 6.52 -9.19 12.39
CA LYS A 87 5.44 -10.08 11.94
C LYS A 87 4.45 -9.35 11.03
N THR A 88 3.95 -8.20 11.49
CA THR A 88 3.00 -7.37 10.73
C THR A 88 3.63 -6.86 9.44
N GLY A 89 4.91 -6.47 9.49
CA GLY A 89 5.66 -6.07 8.29
C GLY A 89 5.79 -7.21 7.27
N ALA A 90 6.08 -8.43 7.72
CA ALA A 90 6.14 -9.60 6.86
C ALA A 90 4.78 -9.91 6.20
N GLU A 91 3.69 -9.86 6.97
CA GLU A 91 2.33 -10.06 6.46
C GLU A 91 1.95 -9.01 5.40
N LEU A 92 2.36 -7.76 5.59
CA LEU A 92 2.15 -6.71 4.60
C LEU A 92 2.91 -6.98 3.30
N LEU A 93 4.16 -7.40 3.39
CA LEU A 93 4.97 -7.72 2.20
C LEU A 93 4.42 -8.95 1.46
N ASP A 94 3.93 -9.95 2.18
CA ASP A 94 3.28 -11.11 1.58
C ASP A 94 1.99 -10.72 0.84
N LEU A 95 1.19 -9.82 1.42
CA LEU A 95 0.02 -9.23 0.74
C LEU A 95 0.43 -8.49 -0.54
N MET A 96 1.44 -7.62 -0.48
CA MET A 96 1.91 -6.87 -1.66
C MET A 96 2.43 -7.81 -2.76
N ARG A 97 3.12 -8.90 -2.38
CA ARG A 97 3.57 -9.93 -3.33
C ARG A 97 2.39 -10.66 -3.98
N GLN A 98 1.36 -10.98 -3.20
CA GLN A 98 0.13 -11.58 -3.72
C GLN A 98 -0.56 -10.64 -4.72
N LEU A 99 -0.72 -9.37 -4.37
CA LEU A 99 -1.31 -8.35 -5.26
C LEU A 99 -0.51 -8.16 -6.56
N ASN A 100 0.82 -8.23 -6.47
CA ASN A 100 1.67 -8.22 -7.67
C ASN A 100 1.39 -9.43 -8.57
N ALA A 101 1.32 -10.64 -7.98
CA ALA A 101 1.10 -11.86 -8.74
C ALA A 101 -0.31 -11.95 -9.37
N GLU A 102 -1.34 -11.53 -8.62
CA GLU A 102 -2.74 -11.65 -9.04
C GLU A 102 -3.20 -10.53 -9.96
N LEU A 103 -2.74 -9.30 -9.72
CA LEU A 103 -3.21 -8.09 -10.41
C LEU A 103 -2.17 -7.49 -11.36
N GLY A 104 -0.96 -8.01 -11.41
CA GLY A 104 0.12 -7.48 -12.23
C GLY A 104 0.62 -6.10 -11.78
N LEU A 105 0.32 -5.69 -10.53
CA LEU A 105 0.76 -4.42 -9.97
C LEU A 105 2.28 -4.43 -9.72
N THR A 106 2.96 -3.39 -10.16
CA THR A 106 4.37 -3.20 -9.83
C THR A 106 4.52 -2.38 -8.56
N PHE A 107 5.26 -2.90 -7.59
CA PHE A 107 5.65 -2.16 -6.38
C PHE A 107 7.12 -1.76 -6.45
N LEU A 108 7.40 -0.49 -6.24
CA LEU A 108 8.75 0.04 -6.11
C LEU A 108 8.96 0.52 -4.67
N PHE A 109 9.90 -0.10 -3.97
CA PHE A 109 10.23 0.22 -2.59
C PHE A 109 11.50 1.05 -2.51
N SER A 110 11.47 2.14 -1.75
CA SER A 110 12.66 2.81 -1.22
C SER A 110 12.84 2.32 0.22
N THR A 111 13.93 1.63 0.52
CA THR A 111 14.10 1.03 1.85
C THR A 111 15.55 0.70 2.16
N HIS A 112 15.88 0.63 3.46
CA HIS A 112 17.08 0.02 4.01
C HIS A 112 16.77 -1.25 4.82
N ASP A 113 15.50 -1.71 4.81
CA ASP A 113 15.06 -2.91 5.53
C ASP A 113 15.50 -4.18 4.81
N GLN A 114 16.32 -5.00 5.50
CA GLN A 114 16.83 -6.27 4.98
C GLN A 114 15.70 -7.26 4.63
N MET A 115 14.58 -7.21 5.35
CA MET A 115 13.44 -8.08 5.09
C MET A 115 12.77 -7.77 3.74
N ILE A 116 12.66 -6.49 3.38
CA ILE A 116 12.17 -6.07 2.06
C ILE A 116 13.17 -6.46 0.98
N MET A 117 14.45 -6.12 1.19
CA MET A 117 15.51 -6.43 0.22
C MET A 117 15.60 -7.93 -0.08
N ALA A 118 15.44 -8.79 0.94
CA ALA A 118 15.47 -10.23 0.76
C ALA A 118 14.30 -10.79 -0.08
N ARG A 119 13.17 -10.09 -0.12
CA ARG A 119 11.97 -10.48 -0.86
C ARG A 119 11.86 -9.85 -2.25
N ALA A 120 12.71 -8.89 -2.57
CA ALA A 120 12.68 -8.16 -3.84
C ALA A 120 13.06 -9.09 -5.01
N GLN A 121 12.32 -9.02 -6.11
CA GLN A 121 12.66 -9.71 -7.37
C GLN A 121 13.77 -8.98 -8.15
N ARG A 122 13.89 -7.68 -7.93
CA ARG A 122 14.97 -6.84 -8.44
C ARG A 122 15.41 -5.89 -7.35
N LEU A 123 16.70 -5.78 -7.13
CA LEU A 123 17.30 -4.93 -6.13
C LEU A 123 18.29 -3.96 -6.79
N VAL A 124 18.05 -2.67 -6.61
CA VAL A 124 18.92 -1.61 -7.13
C VAL A 124 19.57 -0.89 -5.95
N HIS A 125 20.87 -0.95 -5.86
CA HIS A 125 21.66 -0.22 -4.85
C HIS A 125 22.04 1.15 -5.39
N ILE A 126 21.66 2.19 -4.63
CA ILE A 126 22.00 3.58 -4.95
C ILE A 126 22.92 4.11 -3.87
N LYS A 127 24.05 4.72 -4.28
CA LYS A 127 25.01 5.39 -3.42
C LYS A 127 25.43 6.72 -4.04
N ASP A 128 25.38 7.78 -3.25
CA ASP A 128 25.74 9.14 -3.67
C ASP A 128 25.03 9.58 -4.97
N GLY A 129 23.76 9.19 -5.13
CA GLY A 129 22.94 9.53 -6.29
C GLY A 129 23.22 8.72 -7.57
N VAL A 130 24.08 7.68 -7.47
CA VAL A 130 24.46 6.82 -8.60
C VAL A 130 24.04 5.38 -8.33
N VAL A 131 23.61 4.67 -9.38
CA VAL A 131 23.37 3.23 -9.29
C VAL A 131 24.72 2.51 -9.18
N GLU A 132 24.95 1.85 -8.05
CA GLU A 132 26.15 1.08 -7.77
C GLU A 132 26.00 -0.37 -8.22
N GLN A 133 24.81 -0.94 -8.04
CA GLN A 133 24.52 -2.34 -8.38
C GLN A 133 23.04 -2.51 -8.75
N ASP A 134 22.75 -3.39 -9.69
CA ASP A 134 21.42 -3.77 -10.14
C ASP A 134 21.34 -5.29 -10.28
N GLU A 135 20.56 -5.94 -9.43
CA GLU A 135 20.42 -7.39 -9.33
C GLU A 135 18.98 -7.82 -9.66
N VAL A 136 18.82 -8.72 -10.61
CA VAL A 136 17.58 -9.46 -10.85
C VAL A 136 17.69 -10.83 -10.19
N ARG A 137 16.71 -11.20 -9.39
CA ARG A 137 16.69 -12.44 -8.59
C ARG A 137 15.56 -13.37 -9.00
#